data_2e5a0ab35b360c8ad8893d14d920848b
#
_entry.id   2e5a0ab35b360c8ad8893d14d920848b
#
_cell.length_a   1.000
_cell.length_b   1.000
_cell.length_c   1.000
_cell.angle_alpha   90.00
_cell.angle_beta   90.00
_cell.angle_gamma   90.00
#
_symmetry.space_group_name_H-M   'P 1'
#
loop_
_entity.id
_entity.type
_entity.pdbx_description
1 polymer ?
#
loop_
_entity_poly.entity_id
_entity_poly.type
_entity_poly.pdbx_seq_one_letter_code
_entity_poly.pdbx_strand_id
1 'polypeptide(L)'
;RSYSAGLREVTRRTNLSLGYRILIISDRSDAIVNQVMSEFYRSFRNLPTYKVFNSPYTELKVGDFSTYLEASYWAYQMKSDFRGAYVVQEIVNRRKK
;
A
#
# COMPACT_ATOMS: atom_id res chain seq x y z
N ARG A 1 -1.43 21.26 17.26
CA ARG A 1 -1.06 21.68 16.48
C ARG A 1 -1.77 21.81 15.22
N SER A 2 -1.53 22.80 14.42
CA SER A 2 -2.25 23.02 13.20
C SER A 2 -2.09 21.84 12.25
N TYR A 3 -0.99 21.16 12.38
CA TYR A 3 -0.75 20.00 11.58
C TYR A 3 -1.81 18.91 11.81
N SER A 4 -2.07 18.61 13.07
CA SER A 4 -3.08 17.63 13.42
C SER A 4 -4.46 18.07 12.99
N ALA A 5 -4.75 19.34 13.16
CA ALA A 5 -6.04 19.87 12.77
C ALA A 5 -6.24 19.75 11.27
N GLY A 6 -5.18 20.04 10.52
CA GLY A 6 -5.26 19.94 9.07
C GLY A 6 -5.50 18.53 8.60
N LEU A 7 -4.83 17.59 9.22
CA LEU A 7 -5.01 16.19 8.84
C LEU A 7 -6.45 15.74 9.12
N ARG A 8 -6.96 16.12 10.25
CA ARG A 8 -8.31 15.74 10.62
C ARG A 8 -9.34 16.30 9.65
N GLU A 9 -9.10 17.54 9.24
CA GLU A 9 -9.99 18.18 8.31
C GLU A 9 -10.00 17.45 6.97
N VAL A 10 -8.82 17.06 6.50
CA VAL A 10 -8.70 16.35 5.24
C VAL A 10 -9.42 15.02 5.30
N THR A 11 -9.26 14.28 6.38
CA THR A 11 -9.92 12.99 6.48
C THR A 11 -11.42 13.10 6.45
N ARG A 12 -11.95 14.13 7.08
CA ARG A 12 -13.38 14.29 7.09
C ARG A 12 -13.95 14.57 5.71
N ARG A 13 -13.25 15.37 4.94
CA ARG A 13 -13.74 15.74 3.63
C ARG A 13 -13.54 14.68 2.56
N THR A 14 -12.46 13.96 2.63
CA THR A 14 -12.04 13.09 1.56
C THR A 14 -12.11 11.62 1.90
N ASN A 15 -12.49 11.27 3.11
CA ASN A 15 -12.52 9.89 3.58
C ASN A 15 -11.17 9.25 3.65
N LEU A 16 -10.12 10.07 3.75
CA LEU A 16 -8.77 9.58 3.94
C LEU A 16 -8.46 9.49 5.42
N SER A 17 -7.65 8.54 5.78
CA SER A 17 -7.18 8.43 7.15
C SER A 17 -5.88 7.64 7.18
N LEU A 18 -5.23 7.67 8.32
CA LEU A 18 -4.04 6.84 8.48
C LEU A 18 -4.43 5.39 8.46
N GLY A 19 -3.67 4.62 7.75
CA GLY A 19 -3.89 3.20 7.66
C GLY A 19 -2.59 2.53 7.27
N TYR A 20 -2.71 1.38 6.62
CA TYR A 20 -1.54 0.58 6.33
C TYR A 20 -1.61 0.03 4.92
N ARG A 21 -0.46 -0.08 4.30
CA ARG A 21 -0.30 -0.73 3.01
C ARG A 21 0.85 -1.70 3.13
N ILE A 22 1.02 -2.54 2.12
CA ILE A 22 2.14 -3.47 2.10
C ILE A 22 3.01 -3.09 0.92
N LEU A 23 4.28 -2.81 1.19
CA LEU A 23 5.24 -2.52 0.14
C LEU A 23 5.76 -3.86 -0.39
N ILE A 24 5.52 -4.12 -1.67
CA ILE A 24 5.89 -5.37 -2.30
C ILE A 24 7.31 -5.30 -2.85
N ILE A 25 7.62 -4.23 -3.55
CA ILE A 25 8.93 -4.09 -4.16
C ILE A 25 9.24 -2.61 -4.36
N SER A 26 10.53 -2.30 -4.28
CA SER A 26 11.05 -0.98 -4.62
C SER A 26 12.26 -1.23 -5.48
N ASP A 27 12.23 -0.75 -6.72
CA ASP A 27 13.29 -1.03 -7.67
C ASP A 27 13.46 0.14 -8.62
N ARG A 28 14.67 0.31 -9.12
CA ARG A 28 14.91 1.37 -10.09
C ARG A 28 14.28 1.07 -11.43
N SER A 29 14.10 -0.21 -11.74
CA SER A 29 13.56 -0.61 -13.03
C SER A 29 12.05 -0.66 -12.98
N ASP A 30 11.41 0.22 -13.73
CA ASP A 30 9.97 0.23 -13.84
C ASP A 30 9.47 -1.09 -14.45
N ALA A 31 10.24 -1.65 -15.36
CA ALA A 31 9.85 -2.91 -16.00
C ALA A 31 9.78 -4.05 -14.99
N ILE A 32 10.73 -4.08 -14.05
CA ILE A 32 10.70 -5.11 -13.01
C ILE A 32 9.49 -4.94 -12.11
N VAL A 33 9.18 -3.70 -11.74
CA VAL A 33 8.02 -3.45 -10.90
C VAL A 33 6.73 -3.85 -11.62
N ASN A 34 6.64 -3.57 -12.92
CA ASN A 34 5.47 -3.97 -13.68
C ASN A 34 5.32 -5.48 -13.74
N GLN A 35 6.43 -6.18 -13.87
CA GLN A 35 6.39 -7.63 -13.88
C GLN A 35 5.89 -8.19 -12.56
N VAL A 36 6.40 -7.64 -11.47
CA VAL A 36 5.96 -8.07 -10.14
C VAL A 36 4.49 -7.76 -9.95
N MET A 37 4.04 -6.62 -10.43
CA MET A 37 2.63 -6.24 -10.32
C MET A 37 1.74 -7.24 -11.05
N SER A 38 2.15 -7.70 -12.23
CA SER A 38 1.40 -8.71 -12.96
C SER A 38 1.32 -10.02 -12.18
N GLU A 39 2.44 -10.40 -11.58
CA GLU A 39 2.46 -11.61 -10.77
C GLU A 39 1.55 -11.47 -9.55
N PHE A 40 1.55 -10.30 -8.96
CA PHE A 40 0.72 -10.06 -7.80
C PHE A 40 -0.76 -10.23 -8.15
N TYR A 41 -1.17 -9.70 -9.28
CA TYR A 41 -2.56 -9.80 -9.71
C TYR A 41 -3.03 -11.23 -9.90
N ARG A 42 -2.15 -12.12 -10.23
CA ARG A 42 -2.55 -13.51 -10.40
C ARG A 42 -3.00 -14.13 -9.10
N SER A 43 -2.40 -13.73 -8.00
CA SER A 43 -2.68 -14.35 -6.71
C SER A 43 -3.62 -13.54 -5.85
N PHE A 44 -3.61 -12.23 -5.99
CA PHE A 44 -4.34 -11.34 -5.08
C PHE A 44 -5.13 -10.31 -5.85
N ARG A 45 -6.14 -10.77 -6.55
CA ARG A 45 -6.91 -9.91 -7.43
C ARG A 45 -7.74 -8.85 -6.75
N ASN A 46 -8.16 -9.12 -5.53
CA ASN A 46 -9.11 -8.25 -4.86
C ASN A 46 -8.48 -7.11 -4.10
N LEU A 47 -7.17 -7.07 -4.04
CA LEU A 47 -6.49 -6.00 -3.33
C LEU A 47 -6.09 -4.89 -4.28
N PRO A 48 -6.32 -3.63 -3.92
CA PRO A 48 -5.88 -2.53 -4.77
C PRO A 48 -4.36 -2.44 -4.80
N THR A 49 -3.85 -2.03 -5.94
CA THR A 49 -2.41 -1.88 -6.11
C THR A 49 -2.11 -0.45 -6.50
N TYR A 50 -0.98 0.05 -6.03
CA TYR A 50 -0.55 1.40 -6.28
C TYR A 50 0.91 1.41 -6.69
N LYS A 51 1.18 1.94 -7.87
CA LYS A 51 2.55 2.09 -8.34
C LYS A 51 2.94 3.54 -8.14
N VAL A 52 3.97 3.77 -7.35
CA VAL A 52 4.37 5.11 -6.95
C VAL A 52 5.82 5.32 -7.33
N PHE A 53 6.08 6.45 -7.97
CA PHE A 53 7.44 6.79 -8.32
C PHE A 53 8.04 7.64 -7.21
N ASN A 54 9.11 7.13 -6.62
CA ASN A 54 9.83 7.80 -5.56
C ASN A 54 11.29 7.79 -5.96
N SER A 55 11.65 8.76 -6.79
CA SER A 55 12.93 8.82 -7.48
C SER A 55 14.10 8.47 -6.59
N PRO A 56 15.00 7.61 -7.02
CA PRO A 56 15.06 6.96 -8.33
C PRO A 56 14.33 5.63 -8.42
N TYR A 57 13.46 5.35 -7.46
CA TYR A 57 12.80 4.06 -7.38
C TYR A 57 11.34 4.13 -7.78
N THR A 58 10.82 3.03 -8.30
CA THR A 58 9.40 2.80 -8.46
C THR A 58 8.99 1.78 -7.40
N GLU A 59 7.93 2.07 -6.69
CA GLU A 59 7.46 1.22 -5.60
C GLU A 59 6.09 0.65 -5.91
N LEU A 60 5.87 -0.60 -5.54
CA LEU A 60 4.56 -1.21 -5.65
C LEU A 60 4.04 -1.43 -4.24
N LYS A 61 2.91 -0.78 -3.92
CA LYS A 61 2.25 -0.93 -2.64
C LYS A 61 0.86 -1.48 -2.87
N VAL A 62 0.35 -2.24 -1.92
CA VAL A 62 -0.95 -2.87 -2.08
C VAL A 62 -1.77 -2.73 -0.82
N GLY A 63 -3.10 -2.71 -1.00
CA GLY A 63 -4.06 -2.74 0.08
C GLY A 63 -4.34 -1.38 0.69
N ASP A 64 -5.52 -1.26 1.26
CA ASP A 64 -5.91 -0.09 2.04
C ASP A 64 -6.43 -0.63 3.36
N PHE A 65 -5.51 -0.97 4.25
CA PHE A 65 -5.88 -1.65 5.49
C PHE A 65 -6.08 -0.65 6.62
N SER A 66 -7.10 -0.90 7.44
CA SER A 66 -7.40 -0.01 8.55
C SER A 66 -6.52 -0.26 9.76
N THR A 67 -6.05 -1.49 9.93
CA THR A 67 -5.28 -1.85 11.11
C THR A 67 -3.99 -2.55 10.73
N TYR A 68 -3.02 -2.44 11.63
CA TYR A 68 -1.76 -3.13 11.46
C TYR A 68 -1.97 -4.65 11.43
N LEU A 69 -2.88 -5.15 12.25
CA LEU A 69 -3.12 -6.58 12.32
C LEU A 69 -3.60 -7.12 10.97
N GLU A 70 -4.52 -6.42 10.35
CA GLU A 70 -5.03 -6.83 9.06
C GLU A 70 -3.94 -6.82 8.01
N ALA A 71 -3.15 -5.74 7.99
CA ALA A 71 -2.06 -5.64 7.04
C ALA A 71 -1.01 -6.72 7.27
N SER A 72 -0.72 -7.01 8.53
CA SER A 72 0.24 -8.06 8.85
C SER A 72 -0.22 -9.42 8.39
N TYR A 73 -1.50 -9.69 8.54
CA TYR A 73 -2.04 -10.95 8.07
C TYR A 73 -1.81 -11.13 6.58
N TRP A 74 -2.13 -10.09 5.81
CA TRP A 74 -1.93 -10.18 4.37
C TRP A 74 -0.47 -10.22 3.97
N ALA A 75 0.37 -9.48 4.69
CA ALA A 75 1.80 -9.52 4.41
C ALA A 75 2.35 -10.92 4.64
N TYR A 76 1.88 -11.57 5.69
CA TYR A 76 2.30 -12.94 5.97
C TYR A 76 1.90 -13.87 4.83
N GLN A 77 0.68 -13.72 4.33
CA GLN A 77 0.21 -14.54 3.22
C GLN A 77 1.03 -14.34 1.95
N MET A 78 1.56 -13.15 1.78
CA MET A 78 2.31 -12.80 0.57
C MET A 78 3.76 -13.22 0.62
N LYS A 79 4.28 -13.50 1.80
CA LYS A 79 5.72 -13.69 1.95
C LYS A 79 6.28 -14.86 1.17
N SER A 80 5.48 -15.87 0.91
CA SER A 80 5.99 -17.01 0.18
C SER A 80 6.31 -16.67 -1.27
N ASP A 81 5.57 -15.72 -1.84
CA ASP A 81 5.79 -15.30 -3.22
C ASP A 81 6.56 -13.99 -3.32
N PHE A 82 6.43 -13.15 -2.31
CA PHE A 82 7.04 -11.83 -2.33
C PHE A 82 7.77 -11.62 -1.02
N ARG A 83 8.99 -12.10 -0.96
CA ARG A 83 9.74 -12.17 0.28
C ARG A 83 10.01 -10.85 0.93
N GLY A 84 10.15 -9.82 0.14
CA GLY A 84 10.43 -8.50 0.66
C GLY A 84 9.23 -7.73 1.14
N ALA A 85 8.03 -8.31 1.07
CA ALA A 85 6.81 -7.60 1.44
C ALA A 85 6.82 -7.22 2.92
N TYR A 86 6.49 -5.96 3.21
CA TYR A 86 6.36 -5.54 4.59
C TYR A 86 5.37 -4.39 4.71
N VAL A 87 4.84 -4.24 5.91
CA VAL A 87 3.79 -3.27 6.20
C VAL A 87 4.37 -1.87 6.35
N VAL A 88 3.70 -0.89 5.73
CA VAL A 88 4.04 0.51 5.91
C VAL A 88 2.79 1.27 6.30
N GLN A 89 2.96 2.33 7.09
CA GLN A 89 1.84 3.17 7.49
C GLN A 89 1.74 4.36 6.57
N GLU A 90 0.54 4.62 6.08
CA GLU A 90 0.31 5.70 5.12
C GLU A 90 -1.10 6.21 5.26
N ILE A 91 -1.37 7.29 4.56
CA ILE A 91 -2.73 7.75 4.40
C ILE A 91 -3.41 6.87 3.35
N VAL A 92 -4.52 6.28 3.72
CA VAL A 92 -5.24 5.37 2.83
C VAL A 92 -6.68 5.85 2.67
N ASN A 93 -7.32 5.38 1.62
CA ASN A 93 -8.71 5.69 1.34
C ASN A 93 -9.59 4.63 1.98
N ARG A 94 -10.36 5.03 2.98
CA ARG A 94 -11.18 4.08 3.73
C ARG A 94 -12.61 4.02 3.28
N ARG A 95 -12.93 4.83 2.28
CA ARG A 95 -14.25 4.81 1.79
C ARG A 95 -14.52 3.54 1.06
N LYS A 96 -15.26 2.96 1.12
CA LYS A 96 -15.39 1.84 0.50
C LYS A 96 -16.49 1.31 0.40
N LYS A 97 -16.91 1.23 0.37
CA LYS A 97 -17.79 0.76 0.46
C LYS A 97 -18.25 0.68 0.21
#